data_12d0c717229d8091f41f1c0e4dc65ae4
#
_entry.id   12d0c717229d8091f41f1c0e4dc65ae4
#
_cell.length_a   1.000
_cell.length_b   1.000
_cell.length_c   1.000
_cell.angle_alpha   90.00
_cell.angle_beta   90.00
_cell.angle_gamma   90.00
#
_symmetry.space_group_name_H-M   'P 1'
#
loop_
_entity.id
_entity.type
_entity.pdbx_description
1 polymer ?
#
loop_
_entity_poly.entity_id
_entity_poly.type
_entity_poly.pdbx_seq_one_letter_code
_entity_poly.pdbx_strand_id
1 'polypeptide(L)'
;GVYALLARYYFLNNANIWLWGIYGQEKVKGWEFIPSKKNSIEYGGRAQLPFYTGEVGATYHHRTADPTAILPDSISMGNQAAENRFALDAKVDLLVGLWTEISLIHQDLSYTDQQYKSMLNVGMDYTFGLGNGLNMMAEGFGYLQGEQPFANDEGLAFGLLSASYPINIIHNVSAMLFYDFTNNDFYRFINWSVAYDRWSFYVMGFWNPETYNLYNVDPRTSLY
;
A
#
# COMPACT_ATOMS: atom_id res chain seq x y z
N GLY A 1 19.24 -16.55 6.31
CA GLY A 1 17.90 -17.01 5.92
C GLY A 1 16.83 -16.41 6.80
N VAL A 2 15.61 -16.29 6.29
CA VAL A 2 14.45 -15.77 7.04
C VAL A 2 13.61 -16.97 7.49
N TYR A 3 13.24 -16.96 8.76
CA TYR A 3 12.32 -17.92 9.36
C TYR A 3 11.02 -17.21 9.71
N ALA A 4 9.88 -17.80 9.37
CA ALA A 4 8.58 -17.24 9.67
C ALA A 4 7.63 -18.32 10.20
N LEU A 5 6.85 -17.96 11.21
CA LEU A 5 5.74 -18.75 11.72
C LEU A 5 4.46 -17.93 11.58
N LEU A 6 3.40 -18.56 11.10
CA LEU A 6 2.07 -17.97 10.98
C LEU A 6 1.05 -18.96 11.56
N ALA A 7 0.31 -18.49 12.57
CA ALA A 7 -0.86 -19.17 13.12
C ALA A 7 -2.14 -18.44 12.69
N ARG A 8 -3.15 -19.18 12.25
CA ARG A 8 -4.46 -18.63 11.86
C ARG A 8 -5.57 -19.44 12.56
N TYR A 9 -6.54 -18.71 13.10
CA TYR A 9 -7.73 -19.32 13.66
C TYR A 9 -8.98 -18.68 13.04
N TYR A 10 -9.91 -19.51 12.60
CA TYR A 10 -11.17 -19.12 11.97
C TYR A 10 -12.33 -19.53 12.85
N PHE A 11 -13.19 -18.57 13.19
CA PHE A 11 -14.40 -18.78 13.96
C PHE A 11 -15.56 -19.17 13.05
N LEU A 12 -16.60 -19.77 13.63
CA LEU A 12 -17.79 -20.21 12.88
C LEU A 12 -18.56 -19.05 12.21
N ASN A 13 -18.43 -17.85 12.73
CA ASN A 13 -19.04 -16.63 12.16
C ASN A 13 -18.16 -15.95 11.10
N ASN A 14 -17.16 -16.65 10.56
CA ASN A 14 -16.16 -16.16 9.61
C ASN A 14 -15.21 -15.06 10.16
N ALA A 15 -15.30 -14.70 11.45
CA ALA A 15 -14.24 -13.93 12.06
C ALA A 15 -12.94 -14.73 12.08
N ASN A 16 -11.78 -14.05 12.03
CA ASN A 16 -10.52 -14.74 12.09
C ASN A 16 -9.47 -13.92 12.83
N ILE A 17 -8.47 -14.63 13.37
CA ILE A 17 -7.30 -14.06 14.04
C ILE A 17 -6.06 -14.70 13.43
N TRP A 18 -5.08 -13.88 13.10
CA TRP A 18 -3.77 -14.28 12.61
C TRP A 18 -2.71 -13.76 13.56
N LEU A 19 -1.72 -14.59 13.85
CA LEU A 19 -0.52 -14.21 14.62
C LEU A 19 0.70 -14.67 13.85
N TRP A 20 1.73 -13.82 13.79
CA TRP A 20 2.98 -14.16 13.11
C TRP A 20 4.20 -13.73 13.91
N GLY A 21 5.29 -14.47 13.70
CA GLY A 21 6.62 -14.12 14.11
C GLY A 21 7.59 -14.34 12.97
N ILE A 22 8.54 -13.43 12.77
CA ILE A 22 9.55 -13.47 11.72
C ILE A 22 10.92 -13.25 12.36
N TYR A 23 11.91 -14.01 11.94
CA TYR A 23 13.29 -13.89 12.41
C TYR A 23 14.27 -13.90 11.25
N GLY A 24 15.32 -13.08 11.32
CA GLY A 24 16.38 -13.03 10.32
C GLY A 24 16.06 -12.20 9.08
N GLN A 25 15.04 -11.33 9.13
CA GLN A 25 14.75 -10.36 8.08
C GLN A 25 15.71 -9.18 8.16
N GLU A 26 16.39 -8.88 7.06
CA GLU A 26 17.40 -7.82 6.95
C GLU A 26 17.12 -6.83 5.80
N LYS A 27 16.15 -7.13 4.93
CA LYS A 27 15.89 -6.32 3.73
C LYS A 27 14.66 -5.45 3.93
N VAL A 28 14.69 -4.24 3.35
CA VAL A 28 13.52 -3.36 3.25
C VAL A 28 12.41 -4.02 2.43
N LYS A 29 11.15 -3.77 2.80
CA LYS A 29 9.95 -4.31 2.13
C LYS A 29 8.97 -3.17 1.87
N GLY A 30 8.41 -3.13 0.66
CA GLY A 30 7.39 -2.16 0.29
C GLY A 30 7.80 -0.72 0.60
N TRP A 31 7.07 -0.04 1.46
CA TRP A 31 7.29 1.33 1.89
C TRP A 31 8.31 1.49 3.05
N GLU A 32 9.10 0.48 3.32
CA GLU A 32 10.17 0.56 4.30
C GLU A 32 11.37 1.29 3.71
N PHE A 33 11.92 2.25 4.45
CA PHE A 33 13.17 2.95 4.08
C PHE A 33 14.35 2.48 4.94
N ILE A 34 14.08 1.94 6.14
CA ILE A 34 15.09 1.44 7.07
C ILE A 34 14.92 -0.07 7.20
N PRO A 35 15.98 -0.87 6.99
CA PRO A 35 15.92 -2.31 7.15
C PRO A 35 15.65 -2.72 8.59
N SER A 36 15.19 -3.95 8.77
CA SER A 36 15.08 -4.56 10.08
C SER A 36 16.44 -4.95 10.63
N LYS A 37 16.58 -4.88 11.94
CA LYS A 37 17.77 -5.34 12.65
C LYS A 37 17.97 -6.83 12.42
N LYS A 38 19.18 -7.19 12.00
CA LYS A 38 19.62 -8.60 11.94
C LYS A 38 19.46 -9.26 13.31
N ASN A 39 19.00 -10.52 13.32
CA ASN A 39 18.81 -11.32 14.53
C ASN A 39 17.80 -10.75 15.55
N SER A 40 16.88 -9.88 15.13
CA SER A 40 15.71 -9.48 15.92
C SER A 40 14.46 -10.25 15.48
N ILE A 41 13.49 -10.33 16.39
CA ILE A 41 12.19 -10.92 16.09
C ILE A 41 11.24 -9.79 15.71
N GLU A 42 10.58 -9.94 14.56
CA GLU A 42 9.40 -9.17 14.20
C GLU A 42 8.17 -10.00 14.56
N TYR A 43 7.14 -9.37 15.07
CA TYR A 43 5.90 -10.05 15.42
C TYR A 43 4.69 -9.17 15.18
N GLY A 44 3.55 -9.81 15.00
CA GLY A 44 2.31 -9.08 14.81
C GLY A 44 1.09 -9.97 14.85
N GLY A 45 -0.04 -9.34 14.66
CA GLY A 45 -1.33 -10.00 14.59
C GLY A 45 -2.36 -9.19 13.83
N ARG A 46 -3.39 -9.89 13.35
CA ARG A 46 -4.56 -9.32 12.70
C ARG A 46 -5.82 -9.96 13.25
N ALA A 47 -6.82 -9.16 13.52
CA ALA A 47 -8.17 -9.61 13.77
C ALA A 47 -9.08 -9.07 12.65
N GLN A 48 -9.95 -9.93 12.11
CA GLN A 48 -10.89 -9.59 11.06
C GLN A 48 -12.29 -10.07 11.46
N LEU A 49 -13.25 -9.19 11.33
CA LEU A 49 -14.63 -9.40 11.69
C LEU A 49 -15.54 -9.12 10.49
N PRO A 50 -16.37 -10.07 10.07
CA PRO A 50 -17.41 -9.78 9.10
C PRO A 50 -18.50 -8.92 9.76
N PHE A 51 -19.01 -7.95 9.03
CA PHE A 51 -20.15 -7.17 9.48
C PHE A 51 -21.05 -6.82 8.28
N TYR A 52 -22.36 -6.98 8.43
CA TYR A 52 -23.34 -6.71 7.38
C TYR A 52 -22.97 -7.39 6.05
N THR A 53 -22.69 -6.63 4.98
CA THR A 53 -22.24 -7.13 3.66
C THR A 53 -20.73 -6.92 3.45
N GLY A 54 -19.96 -6.77 4.51
CA GLY A 54 -18.56 -6.45 4.43
C GLY A 54 -17.75 -7.04 5.58
N GLU A 55 -16.58 -6.46 5.77
CA GLU A 55 -15.64 -6.86 6.79
C GLU A 55 -14.84 -5.66 7.30
N VAL A 56 -14.37 -5.77 8.54
CA VAL A 56 -13.44 -4.82 9.16
C VAL A 56 -12.27 -5.58 9.74
N GLY A 57 -11.07 -5.06 9.55
CA GLY A 57 -9.83 -5.62 10.06
C GLY A 57 -9.01 -4.63 10.87
N ALA A 58 -8.29 -5.15 11.87
CA ALA A 58 -7.29 -4.42 12.61
C ALA A 58 -5.99 -5.22 12.63
N THR A 59 -4.87 -4.56 12.36
CA THR A 59 -3.55 -5.19 12.27
C THR A 59 -2.56 -4.43 13.15
N TYR A 60 -1.70 -5.17 13.83
CA TYR A 60 -0.53 -4.64 14.52
C TYR A 60 0.71 -5.41 14.10
N HIS A 61 1.83 -4.69 13.92
CA HIS A 61 3.13 -5.28 13.64
C HIS A 61 4.23 -4.50 14.36
N HIS A 62 5.15 -5.24 14.99
CA HIS A 62 6.32 -4.68 15.64
C HIS A 62 7.59 -5.24 15.00
N ARG A 63 8.57 -4.34 14.81
CA ARG A 63 9.94 -4.70 14.44
C ARG A 63 10.96 -3.74 15.07
N THR A 64 12.21 -4.12 15.06
CA THR A 64 13.32 -3.22 15.35
C THR A 64 13.92 -2.76 14.02
N ALA A 65 13.85 -1.47 13.72
CA ALA A 65 14.52 -0.85 12.58
C ALA A 65 15.99 -0.56 12.90
N ASP A 66 16.88 -0.76 11.94
CA ASP A 66 18.31 -0.54 12.09
C ASP A 66 18.84 0.47 11.06
N PRO A 67 18.84 1.77 11.36
CA PRO A 67 19.34 2.79 10.45
C PRO A 67 20.85 2.69 10.19
N THR A 68 21.61 2.00 11.05
CA THR A 68 23.08 1.84 10.88
C THR A 68 23.43 0.97 9.67
N ALA A 69 22.50 0.12 9.22
CA ALA A 69 22.70 -0.73 8.05
C ALA A 69 22.69 0.02 6.70
N ILE A 70 22.22 1.29 6.68
CA ILE A 70 22.11 2.10 5.46
C ILE A 70 23.19 3.18 5.37
N LEU A 71 23.73 3.60 6.51
CA LEU A 71 24.58 4.77 6.64
C LEU A 71 26.06 4.40 6.69
N PRO A 72 26.95 5.21 6.09
CA PRO A 72 28.39 5.04 6.28
C PRO A 72 28.77 5.15 7.76
N ASP A 73 29.75 4.37 8.20
CA ASP A 73 30.28 4.34 9.59
C ASP A 73 30.69 5.71 10.18
N SER A 74 30.81 6.74 9.33
CA SER A 74 31.18 8.11 9.70
C SER A 74 30.03 8.97 10.24
N ILE A 75 28.79 8.52 10.11
CA ILE A 75 27.60 9.26 10.57
C ILE A 75 26.98 8.48 11.73
N SER A 76 27.23 8.93 12.95
CA SER A 76 26.56 8.41 14.14
C SER A 76 25.09 8.83 14.13
N MET A 77 24.27 8.17 13.35
CA MET A 77 22.84 8.35 13.36
C MET A 77 22.20 7.30 14.24
N GLY A 78 22.10 7.60 15.51
CA GLY A 78 21.18 7.00 16.44
C GLY A 78 21.23 5.48 16.60
N ASN A 79 20.71 5.04 17.70
CA ASN A 79 20.55 3.63 18.04
C ASN A 79 19.41 3.01 17.19
N GLN A 80 19.38 1.68 17.20
CA GLN A 80 18.24 0.90 16.70
C GLN A 80 16.93 1.46 17.27
N ALA A 81 15.93 1.55 16.41
CA ALA A 81 14.64 2.14 16.73
C ALA A 81 13.53 1.09 16.80
N ALA A 82 12.69 1.17 17.80
CA ALA A 82 11.45 0.42 17.83
C ALA A 82 10.50 0.99 16.76
N GLU A 83 9.95 0.13 15.93
CA GLU A 83 8.93 0.50 14.95
C GLU A 83 7.65 -0.29 15.24
N ASN A 84 6.56 0.46 15.43
CA ASN A 84 5.23 -0.07 15.64
C ASN A 84 4.31 0.37 14.51
N ARG A 85 3.58 -0.58 13.92
CA ARG A 85 2.64 -0.34 12.85
C ARG A 85 1.25 -0.74 13.30
N PHE A 86 0.29 0.15 13.10
CA PHE A 86 -1.13 -0.07 13.31
C PHE A 86 -1.84 0.14 11.99
N ALA A 87 -2.76 -0.75 11.64
CA ALA A 87 -3.60 -0.56 10.49
C ALA A 87 -5.05 -0.96 10.80
N LEU A 88 -5.96 -0.22 10.20
CA LEU A 88 -7.40 -0.51 10.18
C LEU A 88 -7.85 -0.55 8.73
N ASP A 89 -8.64 -1.53 8.39
CA ASP A 89 -9.25 -1.65 7.07
C ASP A 89 -10.72 -2.01 7.19
N ALA A 90 -11.50 -1.55 6.24
CA ALA A 90 -12.91 -1.90 6.12
C ALA A 90 -13.29 -2.00 4.64
N LYS A 91 -14.14 -2.97 4.32
CA LYS A 91 -14.74 -3.13 3.01
C LYS A 91 -16.23 -3.43 3.20
N VAL A 92 -17.07 -2.82 2.37
CA VAL A 92 -18.52 -3.08 2.34
C VAL A 92 -19.01 -3.10 0.89
N ASP A 93 -19.81 -4.12 0.56
CA ASP A 93 -20.46 -4.28 -0.73
C ASP A 93 -21.94 -3.91 -0.59
N LEU A 94 -22.33 -2.75 -1.11
CA LEU A 94 -23.69 -2.24 -1.18
C LEU A 94 -24.16 -2.21 -2.65
N LEU A 95 -24.79 -1.11 -3.09
CA LEU A 95 -25.00 -0.84 -4.51
C LEU A 95 -23.67 -0.55 -5.21
N VAL A 96 -22.71 0.00 -4.46
CA VAL A 96 -21.32 0.22 -4.85
C VAL A 96 -20.42 -0.54 -3.88
N GLY A 97 -19.28 -1.05 -4.34
CA GLY A 97 -18.20 -1.51 -3.48
C GLY A 97 -17.50 -0.31 -2.85
N LEU A 98 -17.27 -0.33 -1.54
CA LEU A 98 -16.54 0.71 -0.82
C LEU A 98 -15.46 0.09 0.04
N TRP A 99 -14.27 0.69 0.08
CA TRP A 99 -13.20 0.27 0.99
C TRP A 99 -12.42 1.46 1.52
N THR A 100 -11.82 1.25 2.66
CA THR A 100 -10.86 2.18 3.26
C THR A 100 -9.78 1.43 4.01
N GLU A 101 -8.56 1.94 3.96
CA GLU A 101 -7.41 1.44 4.71
C GLU A 101 -6.69 2.62 5.35
N ILE A 102 -6.39 2.50 6.63
CA ILE A 102 -5.60 3.49 7.38
C ILE A 102 -4.41 2.76 7.99
N SER A 103 -3.22 3.30 7.83
CA SER A 103 -2.00 2.77 8.44
C SER A 103 -1.24 3.87 9.15
N LEU A 104 -0.79 3.58 10.36
CA LEU A 104 0.05 4.46 11.18
C LEU A 104 1.31 3.70 11.55
N ILE A 105 2.46 4.25 11.19
CA ILE A 105 3.78 3.75 11.54
C ILE A 105 4.43 4.76 12.49
N HIS A 106 4.85 4.30 13.65
CA HIS A 106 5.66 5.06 14.60
C HIS A 106 7.05 4.47 14.67
N GLN A 107 8.07 5.30 14.46
CA GLN A 107 9.49 4.94 14.55
C GLN A 107 10.16 5.84 15.59
N ASP A 108 10.70 5.27 16.66
CA ASP A 108 11.42 6.01 17.69
C ASP A 108 12.86 6.33 17.23
N LEU A 109 12.97 7.29 16.29
CA LEU A 109 14.22 7.69 15.65
C LEU A 109 14.80 8.89 16.38
N SER A 110 16.02 8.77 16.90
CA SER A 110 16.70 9.82 17.67
C SER A 110 17.28 10.98 16.84
N TYR A 111 17.30 10.83 15.50
CA TYR A 111 17.92 11.80 14.60
C TYR A 111 16.92 12.66 13.81
N THR A 112 15.62 12.43 14.01
CA THR A 112 14.55 13.20 13.37
C THR A 112 13.35 13.31 14.28
N ASP A 113 12.65 14.44 14.20
CA ASP A 113 11.39 14.64 14.88
C ASP A 113 10.21 14.03 14.13
N GLN A 114 10.38 13.69 12.84
CA GLN A 114 9.37 13.07 11.99
C GLN A 114 9.23 11.58 12.27
N GLN A 115 8.67 11.24 13.40
CA GLN A 115 8.58 9.86 13.92
C GLN A 115 7.34 9.09 13.41
N TYR A 116 6.35 9.80 12.84
CA TYR A 116 5.10 9.20 12.39
C TYR A 116 4.97 9.23 10.87
N LYS A 117 4.54 8.10 10.32
CA LYS A 117 4.10 7.98 8.92
C LYS A 117 2.67 7.48 8.92
N SER A 118 1.78 8.23 8.28
CA SER A 118 0.36 7.93 8.19
C SER A 118 -0.04 7.74 6.74
N MET A 119 -0.79 6.70 6.46
CA MET A 119 -1.30 6.40 5.12
C MET A 119 -2.80 6.23 5.20
N LEU A 120 -3.51 6.79 4.24
CA LEU A 120 -4.94 6.63 4.06
C LEU A 120 -5.21 6.24 2.62
N ASN A 121 -5.96 5.17 2.43
CA ASN A 121 -6.53 4.80 1.15
C ASN A 121 -8.05 4.72 1.28
N VAL A 122 -8.78 5.29 0.33
CA VAL A 122 -10.23 5.17 0.20
C VAL A 122 -10.58 4.89 -1.25
N GLY A 123 -11.50 3.98 -1.48
CA GLY A 123 -11.88 3.63 -2.84
C GLY A 123 -13.33 3.20 -2.95
N MET A 124 -13.81 3.25 -4.17
CA MET A 124 -15.12 2.78 -4.58
C MET A 124 -15.10 2.18 -5.98
N ASP A 125 -15.96 1.20 -6.20
CA ASP A 125 -16.19 0.67 -7.53
C ASP A 125 -17.67 0.44 -7.81
N TYR A 126 -18.01 0.49 -9.09
CA TYR A 126 -19.36 0.21 -9.57
C TYR A 126 -19.34 -0.33 -11.00
N THR A 127 -20.19 -1.30 -11.26
CA THR A 127 -20.40 -1.81 -12.61
C THR A 127 -21.73 -1.29 -13.16
N PHE A 128 -21.65 -0.38 -14.13
CA PHE A 128 -22.80 0.14 -14.85
C PHE A 128 -23.35 -0.91 -15.82
N GLY A 129 -24.67 -1.06 -15.88
CA GLY A 129 -25.34 -1.96 -16.84
C GLY A 129 -25.34 -1.44 -18.29
N LEU A 130 -24.24 -0.86 -18.77
CA LEU A 130 -24.06 -0.34 -20.13
C LEU A 130 -23.46 -1.43 -21.02
N GLY A 131 -24.23 -1.88 -21.99
CA GLY A 131 -23.79 -2.95 -22.90
C GLY A 131 -23.41 -4.23 -22.16
N ASN A 132 -22.14 -4.63 -22.24
CA ASN A 132 -21.61 -5.82 -21.56
C ASN A 132 -21.13 -5.54 -20.10
N GLY A 133 -21.39 -4.36 -19.57
CA GLY A 133 -21.00 -3.96 -18.23
C GLY A 133 -19.74 -3.07 -18.23
N LEU A 134 -19.90 -1.78 -17.95
CA LEU A 134 -18.79 -0.85 -17.74
C LEU A 134 -18.44 -0.84 -16.25
N ASN A 135 -17.30 -1.42 -15.88
CA ASN A 135 -16.77 -1.29 -14.53
C ASN A 135 -15.96 -0.01 -14.39
N MET A 136 -16.24 0.77 -13.36
CA MET A 136 -15.46 1.95 -13.00
C MET A 136 -15.03 1.86 -11.54
N MET A 137 -13.82 2.32 -11.27
CA MET A 137 -13.23 2.38 -9.93
C MET A 137 -12.59 3.76 -9.74
N ALA A 138 -12.78 4.34 -8.56
CA ALA A 138 -12.10 5.55 -8.13
C ALA A 138 -11.42 5.28 -6.79
N GLU A 139 -10.19 5.76 -6.63
CA GLU A 139 -9.38 5.55 -5.45
C GLU A 139 -8.60 6.81 -5.11
N GLY A 140 -8.48 7.12 -3.82
CA GLY A 140 -7.67 8.20 -3.29
C GLY A 140 -6.68 7.66 -2.27
N PHE A 141 -5.42 8.04 -2.42
CA PHE A 141 -4.33 7.67 -1.51
C PHE A 141 -3.65 8.93 -0.97
N GLY A 142 -3.41 8.95 0.34
CA GLY A 142 -2.61 9.96 1.02
C GLY A 142 -1.51 9.32 1.84
N TYR A 143 -0.31 9.89 1.78
CA TYR A 143 0.82 9.60 2.65
C TYR A 143 1.23 10.90 3.34
N LEU A 144 1.38 10.86 4.66
CA LEU A 144 1.80 11.98 5.49
C LEU A 144 2.93 11.52 6.41
N GLN A 145 3.90 12.39 6.60
CA GLN A 145 5.00 12.18 7.55
C GLN A 145 5.16 13.42 8.44
N GLY A 146 5.38 13.22 9.73
CA GLY A 146 5.51 14.33 10.67
C GLY A 146 5.81 13.90 12.11
N GLU A 147 5.85 14.90 13.01
CA GLU A 147 6.12 14.72 14.43
C GLU A 147 4.96 14.06 15.20
N GLN A 148 3.75 14.12 14.64
CA GLN A 148 2.54 13.59 15.24
C GLN A 148 1.76 12.73 14.25
N PRO A 149 0.88 11.81 14.71
CA PRO A 149 -0.03 11.09 13.84
C PRO A 149 -0.82 12.05 12.95
N PHE A 150 -0.83 11.77 11.65
CA PHE A 150 -1.54 12.57 10.62
C PHE A 150 -1.08 14.04 10.50
N ALA A 151 0.06 14.42 11.06
CA ALA A 151 0.68 15.69 10.76
C ALA A 151 1.12 15.73 9.28
N ASN A 152 0.98 16.88 8.65
CA ASN A 152 1.32 17.09 7.25
C ASN A 152 2.54 18.01 7.13
N ASP A 153 3.67 17.55 7.65
CA ASP A 153 4.95 18.26 7.50
C ASP A 153 5.55 17.94 6.11
N GLU A 154 5.40 16.67 5.71
CA GLU A 154 5.68 16.19 4.35
C GLU A 154 4.58 15.22 3.92
N GLY A 155 4.11 15.32 2.68
CA GLY A 155 3.02 14.47 2.23
C GLY A 155 2.92 14.30 0.72
N LEU A 156 2.27 13.21 0.33
CA LEU A 156 1.92 12.88 -1.05
C LEU A 156 0.43 12.57 -1.11
N ALA A 157 -0.23 13.00 -2.16
CA ALA A 157 -1.63 12.66 -2.40
C ALA A 157 -1.84 12.26 -3.86
N PHE A 158 -2.53 11.15 -4.06
CA PHE A 158 -2.82 10.58 -5.37
C PHE A 158 -4.29 10.26 -5.54
N GLY A 159 -4.79 10.42 -6.76
CA GLY A 159 -6.10 9.96 -7.17
C GLY A 159 -5.99 9.01 -8.35
N LEU A 160 -6.77 7.95 -8.35
CA LEU A 160 -6.88 6.98 -9.43
C LEU A 160 -8.32 6.93 -9.91
N LEU A 161 -8.52 7.00 -11.21
CA LEU A 161 -9.76 6.64 -11.87
C LEU A 161 -9.46 5.57 -12.91
N SER A 162 -10.15 4.44 -12.83
CA SER A 162 -10.03 3.40 -13.84
C SER A 162 -11.40 3.03 -14.40
N ALA A 163 -11.40 2.58 -15.65
CA ALA A 163 -12.56 2.06 -16.36
C ALA A 163 -12.17 0.80 -17.13
N SER A 164 -13.03 -0.22 -17.10
CA SER A 164 -12.84 -1.46 -17.84
C SER A 164 -14.14 -1.85 -18.51
N TYR A 165 -14.07 -2.19 -19.80
CA TYR A 165 -15.23 -2.58 -20.60
C TYR A 165 -14.94 -3.85 -21.42
N PRO A 166 -15.63 -4.95 -21.14
CA PRO A 166 -15.56 -6.15 -21.98
C PRO A 166 -16.36 -5.93 -23.27
N ILE A 167 -15.66 -5.74 -24.39
CA ILE A 167 -16.31 -5.60 -25.71
C ILE A 167 -17.05 -6.89 -26.06
N ASN A 168 -16.45 -8.03 -25.73
CA ASN A 168 -17.02 -9.37 -25.83
C ASN A 168 -16.23 -10.34 -24.93
N ILE A 169 -16.48 -11.64 -25.01
CA ILE A 169 -15.86 -12.69 -24.18
C ILE A 169 -14.32 -12.70 -24.28
N ILE A 170 -13.75 -12.34 -25.42
CA ILE A 170 -12.31 -12.41 -25.68
C ILE A 170 -11.62 -11.03 -25.71
N HIS A 171 -12.36 -9.95 -25.90
CA HIS A 171 -11.82 -8.59 -26.02
C HIS A 171 -12.20 -7.75 -24.80
N ASN A 172 -11.21 -7.16 -24.13
CA ASN A 172 -11.41 -6.19 -23.08
C ASN A 172 -10.59 -4.92 -23.34
N VAL A 173 -11.18 -3.76 -23.07
CA VAL A 173 -10.49 -2.47 -23.08
C VAL A 173 -10.53 -1.92 -21.67
N SER A 174 -9.38 -1.45 -21.19
CA SER A 174 -9.26 -0.75 -19.90
C SER A 174 -8.47 0.54 -20.05
N ALA A 175 -8.84 1.53 -19.26
CA ALA A 175 -8.15 2.81 -19.17
C ALA A 175 -7.93 3.16 -17.70
N MET A 176 -6.83 3.84 -17.42
CA MET A 176 -6.46 4.28 -16.08
C MET A 176 -5.90 5.69 -16.16
N LEU A 177 -6.39 6.55 -15.30
CA LEU A 177 -5.91 7.91 -15.09
C LEU A 177 -5.46 8.02 -13.64
N PHE A 178 -4.19 8.28 -13.45
CA PHE A 178 -3.60 8.52 -12.15
C PHE A 178 -3.17 10.00 -12.08
N TYR A 179 -3.55 10.68 -11.01
CA TYR A 179 -3.23 12.07 -10.77
C TYR A 179 -2.44 12.24 -9.49
N ASP A 180 -1.29 12.86 -9.59
CA ASP A 180 -0.46 13.28 -8.48
C ASP A 180 -0.84 14.72 -8.08
N PHE A 181 -1.53 14.89 -6.95
CA PHE A 181 -1.94 16.21 -6.44
C PHE A 181 -0.75 17.02 -5.92
N THR A 182 0.35 16.37 -5.57
CA THR A 182 1.54 17.03 -5.02
C THR A 182 2.35 17.72 -6.12
N ASN A 183 2.52 17.03 -7.24
CA ASN A 183 3.29 17.53 -8.38
C ASN A 183 2.41 18.08 -9.52
N ASN A 184 1.09 17.93 -9.44
CA ASN A 184 0.11 18.28 -10.49
C ASN A 184 0.34 17.52 -11.80
N ASP A 185 0.71 16.24 -11.70
CA ASP A 185 1.06 15.40 -12.83
C ASP A 185 0.01 14.34 -13.13
N PHE A 186 -0.19 14.06 -14.43
CA PHE A 186 -1.07 13.02 -14.91
C PHE A 186 -0.31 11.85 -15.50
N TYR A 187 -0.63 10.64 -15.05
CA TYR A 187 -0.20 9.38 -15.63
C TYR A 187 -1.40 8.73 -16.30
N ARG A 188 -1.29 8.36 -17.55
CA ARG A 188 -2.40 7.82 -18.35
C ARG A 188 -2.00 6.50 -18.95
N PHE A 189 -2.88 5.54 -18.84
CA PHE A 189 -2.68 4.20 -19.36
C PHE A 189 -3.95 3.74 -20.07
N ILE A 190 -3.77 3.09 -21.20
CA ILE A 190 -4.82 2.37 -21.90
C ILE A 190 -4.31 0.99 -22.29
N ASN A 191 -5.16 0.01 -22.21
CA ASN A 191 -4.86 -1.35 -22.59
C ASN A 191 -6.05 -1.96 -23.36
N TRP A 192 -5.75 -2.61 -24.47
CA TRP A 192 -6.65 -3.51 -25.15
C TRP A 192 -6.06 -4.91 -25.06
N SER A 193 -6.83 -5.84 -24.49
CA SER A 193 -6.46 -7.24 -24.36
C SER A 193 -7.38 -8.13 -25.17
N VAL A 194 -6.79 -9.17 -25.74
CA VAL A 194 -7.48 -10.23 -26.48
C VAL A 194 -7.01 -11.57 -25.92
N ALA A 195 -7.91 -12.40 -25.43
CA ALA A 195 -7.59 -13.70 -24.86
C ALA A 195 -8.26 -14.83 -25.61
N TYR A 196 -7.46 -15.69 -26.24
CA TYR A 196 -7.88 -16.94 -26.86
C TYR A 196 -7.45 -18.13 -25.98
N ASP A 197 -7.94 -19.31 -26.30
CA ASP A 197 -7.68 -20.53 -25.49
C ASP A 197 -6.19 -20.83 -25.26
N ARG A 198 -5.33 -20.50 -26.23
CA ARG A 198 -3.91 -20.86 -26.21
C ARG A 198 -2.96 -19.67 -26.24
N TRP A 199 -3.44 -18.45 -26.45
CA TRP A 199 -2.61 -17.26 -26.53
C TRP A 199 -3.39 -16.02 -26.16
N SER A 200 -2.70 -15.02 -25.65
CA SER A 200 -3.24 -13.70 -25.34
C SER A 200 -2.41 -12.63 -26.01
N PHE A 201 -3.06 -11.57 -26.42
CA PHE A 201 -2.46 -10.43 -27.07
C PHE A 201 -2.84 -9.15 -26.31
N TYR A 202 -1.88 -8.24 -26.16
CA TYR A 202 -2.05 -6.98 -25.44
C TYR A 202 -1.49 -5.83 -26.28
N VAL A 203 -2.26 -4.76 -26.40
CA VAL A 203 -1.78 -3.48 -26.92
C VAL A 203 -1.92 -2.47 -25.79
N MET A 204 -0.80 -1.90 -25.37
CA MET A 204 -0.74 -0.95 -24.26
C MET A 204 -0.16 0.38 -24.73
N GLY A 205 -0.80 1.47 -24.31
CA GLY A 205 -0.30 2.83 -24.45
C GLY A 205 -0.24 3.50 -23.09
N PHE A 206 0.81 4.26 -22.86
CA PHE A 206 0.98 5.06 -21.64
C PHE A 206 1.60 6.41 -21.99
N TRP A 207 1.20 7.43 -21.23
CA TRP A 207 1.72 8.80 -21.32
C TRP A 207 2.01 9.27 -19.90
N ASN A 208 3.29 9.43 -19.61
CA ASN A 208 3.79 9.87 -18.32
C ASN A 208 4.40 11.27 -18.44
N PRO A 209 4.51 12.02 -17.33
CA PRO A 209 5.29 13.25 -17.28
C PRO A 209 6.74 13.03 -17.72
N GLU A 210 7.40 14.07 -18.25
CA GLU A 210 8.81 14.00 -18.66
C GLU A 210 9.77 13.78 -17.48
N THR A 211 9.40 14.27 -16.29
CA THR A 211 10.16 14.12 -15.05
C THR A 211 9.38 13.25 -14.07
N TYR A 212 10.00 12.18 -13.62
CA TYR A 212 9.44 11.25 -12.65
C TYR A 212 9.79 11.72 -11.23
N ASN A 213 8.93 12.54 -10.63
CA ASN A 213 9.17 13.11 -9.29
C ASN A 213 8.52 12.31 -8.14
N LEU A 214 8.26 11.01 -8.33
CA LEU A 214 7.63 10.15 -7.33
C LEU A 214 8.43 10.02 -6.02
N TYR A 215 9.67 10.52 -5.97
CA TYR A 215 10.59 10.29 -4.85
C TYR A 215 11.25 11.57 -4.29
N ASN A 216 10.58 12.71 -4.34
CA ASN A 216 11.06 13.89 -3.62
C ASN A 216 11.03 13.73 -2.08
N VAL A 217 10.59 12.59 -1.55
CA VAL A 217 10.55 12.29 -0.12
C VAL A 217 11.92 11.91 0.45
N ASP A 218 12.89 11.47 -0.36
CA ASP A 218 14.29 11.33 0.02
C ASP A 218 15.19 11.35 -1.23
N PRO A 219 16.02 12.40 -1.42
CA PRO A 219 16.95 12.46 -2.55
C PRO A 219 18.01 11.34 -2.56
N ARG A 220 18.06 10.51 -1.52
CA ARG A 220 18.96 9.35 -1.43
C ARG A 220 18.34 8.05 -1.93
N THR A 221 17.05 8.04 -2.27
CA THR A 221 16.35 6.86 -2.81
C THR A 221 16.28 6.86 -4.34
N SER A 222 16.86 7.85 -5.03
CA SER A 222 17.05 7.84 -6.48
C SER A 222 18.19 6.90 -6.88
N LEU A 223 18.17 5.66 -6.46
CA LEU A 223 19.10 4.63 -6.89
C LEU A 223 18.34 3.50 -7.60
N TYR A 224 18.34 3.62 -8.94
CA TYR A 224 18.16 2.58 -9.99
C TYR A 224 16.83 1.86 -10.01
#